data_d9559ec3b9c10ae2b75cf19ec72e035a
#
_entry.id   d9559ec3b9c10ae2b75cf19ec72e035a
#
_cell.length_a   1.000
_cell.length_b   1.000
_cell.length_c   1.000
_cell.angle_alpha   90.00
_cell.angle_beta   90.00
_cell.angle_gamma   90.00
#
_symmetry.space_group_name_H-M   'P 1'
#
loop_
_entity.id
_entity.type
_entity.pdbx_description
1 polymer ?
#
loop_
_entity_poly.entity_id
_entity_poly.type
_entity_poly.pdbx_seq_one_letter_code
_entity_poly.pdbx_strand_id
1 'polypeptide(L)'
;MKKSGLLNPQLCGAGARLGHTQTFVVADAGLPIPHEVPVIDLTVVLGTPRFHEVFDAILDEVVVEGATIAHEALGHEPESWVRERIEEVRTVSHEDLKKALPNVSFVVRTGETTPYSNVIVRCGVPF
;
A
#
# COMPACT_ATOMS: atom_id res chain seq x y z
N MET A 1 26.34 -2.90 -2.02
CA MET A 1 24.85 -2.97 -2.12
C MET A 1 24.27 -3.48 -0.80
N LYS A 2 22.98 -3.26 -0.55
CA LYS A 2 22.33 -3.80 0.66
C LYS A 2 22.34 -5.34 0.63
N LYS A 3 22.43 -5.96 1.81
CA LYS A 3 22.47 -7.42 1.93
C LYS A 3 21.10 -8.08 1.75
N SER A 4 20.03 -7.39 2.09
CA SER A 4 18.66 -7.94 2.15
C SER A 4 17.62 -6.83 2.24
N GLY A 5 16.37 -7.20 2.24
CA GLY A 5 15.23 -6.30 2.36
C GLY A 5 14.97 -5.51 1.09
N LEU A 6 14.28 -4.40 1.20
CA LEU A 6 13.96 -3.54 0.06
C LEU A 6 15.25 -3.03 -0.60
N LEU A 7 15.36 -3.23 -1.90
CA LEU A 7 16.47 -2.72 -2.71
C LEU A 7 16.07 -1.48 -3.52
N ASN A 8 14.79 -1.31 -3.81
CA ASN A 8 14.31 -0.16 -4.58
C ASN A 8 14.59 1.14 -3.81
N PRO A 9 15.40 2.06 -4.35
CA PRO A 9 15.81 3.26 -3.62
C PRO A 9 14.65 4.22 -3.36
N GLN A 10 13.66 4.30 -4.23
CA GLN A 10 12.49 5.14 -4.04
C GLN A 10 11.66 4.64 -2.86
N LEU A 11 11.42 3.32 -2.77
CA LEU A 11 10.71 2.73 -1.64
C LEU A 11 11.48 2.90 -0.33
N CYS A 12 12.79 2.67 -0.33
CA CYS A 12 13.61 2.85 0.86
C CYS A 12 13.56 4.30 1.35
N GLY A 13 13.73 5.25 0.44
CA GLY A 13 13.70 6.68 0.78
C GLY A 13 12.33 7.14 1.25
N ALA A 14 11.26 6.71 0.60
CA ALA A 14 9.89 7.07 0.98
C ALA A 14 9.53 6.48 2.35
N GLY A 15 9.83 5.20 2.58
CA GLY A 15 9.58 4.55 3.86
C GLY A 15 10.34 5.19 5.01
N ALA A 16 11.59 5.58 4.79
CA ALA A 16 12.41 6.23 5.82
C ALA A 16 11.91 7.64 6.21
N ARG A 17 11.10 8.28 5.36
CA ARG A 17 10.53 9.60 5.64
C ARG A 17 9.19 9.55 6.36
N LEU A 18 8.56 8.37 6.44
CA LEU A 18 7.25 8.24 7.08
C LEU A 18 7.36 8.50 8.59
N GLY A 19 6.50 9.39 9.07
CA GLY A 19 6.35 9.67 10.49
C GLY A 19 5.10 8.99 11.08
N HIS A 20 4.95 9.10 12.38
CA HIS A 20 3.81 8.55 13.11
C HIS A 20 2.49 9.09 12.55
N THR A 21 1.55 8.21 12.34
CA THR A 21 0.20 8.45 11.78
C THR A 21 0.14 8.83 10.29
N GLN A 22 1.25 9.05 9.65
CA GLN A 22 1.25 9.27 8.21
C GLN A 22 0.82 8.02 7.47
N THR A 23 0.27 8.20 6.28
CA THR A 23 -0.30 7.11 5.49
C THR A 23 0.36 6.99 4.13
N PHE A 24 0.42 5.78 3.63
CA PHE A 24 0.78 5.49 2.25
C PHE A 24 -0.18 4.44 1.68
N VAL A 25 -0.17 4.26 0.38
CA VAL A 25 -1.04 3.31 -0.31
C VAL A 25 -0.20 2.30 -1.08
N VAL A 26 -0.63 1.04 -1.03
CA VAL A 26 -0.23 0.03 -2.02
C VAL A 26 -1.45 -0.25 -2.88
N ALA A 27 -1.30 -0.14 -4.19
CA ALA A 27 -2.40 -0.11 -5.14
C ALA A 27 -2.28 -1.18 -6.22
N ASP A 28 -3.42 -1.59 -6.77
CA ASP A 28 -3.48 -2.36 -8.00
C ASP A 28 -3.10 -1.51 -9.23
N ALA A 29 -3.04 -2.12 -10.39
CA ALA A 29 -2.63 -1.45 -11.63
C ALA A 29 -3.62 -0.39 -12.12
N GLY A 30 -4.86 -0.42 -11.64
CA GLY A 30 -5.96 0.39 -12.18
C GLY A 30 -6.45 1.52 -11.27
N LEU A 31 -5.91 1.66 -10.05
CA LEU A 31 -6.37 2.72 -9.15
C LEU A 31 -6.08 4.10 -9.76
N PRO A 32 -7.09 4.98 -9.89
CA PRO A 32 -6.85 6.35 -10.35
C PRO A 32 -6.16 7.15 -9.24
N ILE A 33 -4.95 7.64 -9.52
CA ILE A 33 -4.14 8.39 -8.56
C ILE A 33 -4.15 9.85 -8.97
N PRO A 34 -4.50 10.80 -8.06
CA PRO A 34 -4.43 12.22 -8.35
C PRO A 34 -3.03 12.66 -8.78
N HIS A 35 -2.94 13.57 -9.74
CA HIS A 35 -1.65 14.00 -10.31
C HIS A 35 -0.67 14.61 -9.28
N GLU A 36 -1.18 15.24 -8.24
CA GLU A 36 -0.38 15.87 -7.20
C GLU A 36 0.16 14.89 -6.15
N VAL A 37 -0.32 13.64 -6.12
CA VAL A 37 0.14 12.64 -5.16
C VAL A 37 1.40 11.96 -5.71
N PRO A 38 2.49 11.90 -4.94
CA PRO A 38 3.70 11.18 -5.36
C PRO A 38 3.41 9.69 -5.61
N VAL A 39 3.91 9.17 -6.71
CA VAL A 39 3.74 7.76 -7.08
C VAL A 39 5.10 7.09 -7.23
N ILE A 40 5.24 5.94 -6.59
CA ILE A 40 6.34 5.01 -6.85
C ILE A 40 5.73 3.90 -7.71
N ASP A 41 5.98 3.95 -9.01
CA ASP A 41 5.38 3.02 -9.96
C ASP A 41 6.31 1.82 -10.19
N LEU A 42 5.87 0.67 -9.70
CA LEU A 42 6.59 -0.58 -9.84
C LEU A 42 6.01 -1.46 -10.95
N THR A 43 4.96 -1.01 -11.63
CA THR A 43 4.27 -1.80 -12.64
C THR A 43 5.19 -2.02 -13.85
N VAL A 44 5.46 -3.29 -14.14
CA VAL A 44 6.20 -3.68 -15.36
C VAL A 44 5.22 -4.06 -16.45
N VAL A 45 4.34 -4.99 -16.16
CA VAL A 45 3.23 -5.43 -17.02
C VAL A 45 2.07 -5.84 -16.11
N LEU A 46 0.89 -6.09 -16.69
CA LEU A 46 -0.24 -6.59 -15.93
C LEU A 46 0.13 -7.90 -15.21
N GLY A 47 -0.12 -7.96 -13.91
CA GLY A 47 0.20 -9.06 -13.03
C GLY A 47 1.61 -9.06 -12.44
N THR A 48 2.48 -8.12 -12.80
CA THR A 48 3.87 -8.09 -12.32
C THR A 48 4.31 -6.67 -11.96
N PRO A 49 4.81 -6.44 -10.72
CA PRO A 49 4.74 -7.34 -9.57
C PRO A 49 3.32 -7.46 -9.02
N ARG A 50 3.05 -8.55 -8.29
CA ARG A 50 1.78 -8.76 -7.59
C ARG A 50 1.70 -7.87 -6.34
N PHE A 51 0.47 -7.55 -5.93
CA PHE A 51 0.22 -6.74 -4.73
C PHE A 51 0.88 -7.31 -3.48
N HIS A 52 0.64 -8.58 -3.17
CA HIS A 52 1.13 -9.17 -1.92
C HIS A 52 2.66 -9.21 -1.83
N GLU A 53 3.36 -9.42 -2.95
CA GLU A 53 4.83 -9.40 -2.96
C GLU A 53 5.38 -8.04 -2.55
N VAL A 54 4.80 -6.97 -3.11
CA VAL A 54 5.21 -5.59 -2.80
C VAL A 54 4.80 -5.21 -1.37
N PHE A 55 3.56 -5.52 -1.00
CA PHE A 55 3.00 -5.23 0.31
C PHE A 55 3.82 -5.88 1.42
N ASP A 56 4.10 -7.17 1.31
CA ASP A 56 4.87 -7.90 2.31
C ASP A 56 6.29 -7.34 2.44
N ALA A 57 6.96 -7.06 1.33
CA ALA A 57 8.31 -6.50 1.34
C ALA A 57 8.37 -5.14 2.06
N ILE A 58 7.36 -4.28 1.87
CA ILE A 58 7.28 -3.00 2.55
C ILE A 58 7.01 -3.19 4.05
N LEU A 59 6.07 -4.07 4.40
CA LEU A 59 5.69 -4.30 5.80
C LEU A 59 6.79 -4.97 6.63
N ASP A 60 7.72 -5.63 5.99
CA ASP A 60 8.91 -6.15 6.69
C ASP A 60 9.85 -5.04 7.18
N GLU A 61 9.70 -3.82 6.68
CA GLU A 61 10.60 -2.71 7.00
C GLU A 61 9.92 -1.50 7.65
N VAL A 62 8.58 -1.45 7.67
CA VAL A 62 7.82 -0.28 8.15
C VAL A 62 6.94 -0.67 9.33
N VAL A 63 6.95 0.16 10.38
CA VAL A 63 6.04 -0.04 11.52
C VAL A 63 4.64 0.42 11.14
N VAL A 64 3.64 -0.44 11.33
CA VAL A 64 2.26 -0.20 10.93
C VAL A 64 1.32 -0.30 12.13
N GLU A 65 0.39 0.66 12.26
CA GLU A 65 -0.63 0.66 13.30
C GLU A 65 -2.00 0.21 12.80
N GLY A 66 -2.28 0.36 11.53
CA GLY A 66 -3.58 0.01 10.98
C GLY A 66 -3.66 0.19 9.48
N ALA A 67 -4.76 -0.25 8.92
CA ALA A 67 -5.02 -0.18 7.49
C ALA A 67 -6.49 0.13 7.20
N THR A 68 -6.75 0.61 5.99
CA THR A 68 -8.09 0.80 5.45
C THR A 68 -8.16 0.15 4.07
N ILE A 69 -9.18 -0.68 3.85
CA ILE A 69 -9.47 -1.33 2.57
C ILE A 69 -10.89 -1.00 2.13
N ALA A 70 -11.20 -1.27 0.87
CA ALA A 70 -12.56 -1.09 0.36
C ALA A 70 -13.50 -2.21 0.85
N HIS A 71 -14.76 -1.88 1.13
CA HIS A 71 -15.82 -2.87 1.42
C HIS A 71 -15.89 -3.94 0.34
N GLU A 72 -15.69 -3.55 -0.90
CA GLU A 72 -15.77 -4.42 -2.07
C GLU A 72 -14.70 -5.50 -2.09
N ALA A 73 -13.63 -5.35 -1.27
CA ALA A 73 -12.60 -6.37 -1.11
C ALA A 73 -12.97 -7.47 -0.11
N LEU A 74 -14.01 -7.26 0.71
CA LEU A 74 -14.41 -8.23 1.74
C LEU A 74 -14.82 -9.56 1.13
N GLY A 75 -14.31 -10.65 1.72
CA GLY A 75 -14.54 -12.00 1.22
C GLY A 75 -13.69 -12.40 0.01
N HIS A 76 -12.77 -11.56 -0.42
CA HIS A 76 -11.85 -11.81 -1.55
C HIS A 76 -10.38 -11.81 -1.09
N GLU A 77 -9.49 -12.25 -1.97
CA GLU A 77 -8.07 -12.39 -1.64
C GLU A 77 -7.42 -11.10 -1.07
N PRO A 78 -7.72 -9.89 -1.58
CA PRO A 78 -7.10 -8.68 -1.04
C PRO A 78 -7.33 -8.47 0.46
N GLU A 79 -8.51 -8.83 0.97
CA GLU A 79 -8.77 -8.76 2.40
C GLU A 79 -7.83 -9.68 3.19
N SER A 80 -7.65 -10.92 2.76
CA SER A 80 -6.78 -11.87 3.46
C SER A 80 -5.32 -11.44 3.41
N TRP A 81 -4.83 -10.93 2.27
CA TRP A 81 -3.46 -10.43 2.17
C TRP A 81 -3.15 -9.32 3.18
N VAL A 82 -4.11 -8.43 3.39
CA VAL A 82 -3.94 -7.33 4.34
C VAL A 82 -4.05 -7.82 5.79
N ARG A 83 -5.09 -8.63 6.10
CA ARG A 83 -5.33 -9.11 7.47
C ARG A 83 -4.30 -10.10 7.98
N GLU A 84 -3.60 -10.78 7.10
CA GLU A 84 -2.45 -11.63 7.49
C GLU A 84 -1.30 -10.83 8.08
N ARG A 85 -1.19 -9.55 7.73
CA ARG A 85 -0.08 -8.68 8.15
C ARG A 85 -0.50 -7.59 9.13
N ILE A 86 -1.75 -7.15 9.12
CA ILE A 86 -2.25 -6.04 9.93
C ILE A 86 -3.51 -6.47 10.66
N GLU A 87 -3.52 -6.31 11.98
CA GLU A 87 -4.64 -6.69 12.83
C GLU A 87 -5.79 -5.68 12.75
N GLU A 88 -5.49 -4.38 12.87
CA GLU A 88 -6.49 -3.33 12.83
C GLU A 88 -6.78 -2.90 11.39
N VAL A 89 -7.87 -3.39 10.83
CA VAL A 89 -8.29 -3.07 9.47
C VAL A 89 -9.69 -2.48 9.48
N ARG A 90 -9.80 -1.26 8.95
CA ARG A 90 -11.07 -0.56 8.73
C ARG A 90 -11.53 -0.74 7.30
N THR A 91 -12.82 -0.59 7.06
CA THR A 91 -13.37 -0.66 5.71
C THR A 91 -14.15 0.60 5.40
N VAL A 92 -14.03 1.04 4.16
CA VAL A 92 -14.79 2.16 3.58
C VAL A 92 -15.24 1.74 2.18
N SER A 93 -16.15 2.49 1.57
CA SER A 93 -16.45 2.24 0.16
C SER A 93 -15.20 2.50 -0.71
N HIS A 94 -15.12 1.84 -1.86
CA HIS A 94 -14.03 2.11 -2.82
C HIS A 94 -14.01 3.59 -3.25
N GLU A 95 -15.18 4.21 -3.40
CA GLU A 95 -15.27 5.65 -3.70
C GLU A 95 -14.67 6.51 -2.59
N ASP A 96 -14.93 6.18 -1.31
CA ASP A 96 -14.34 6.92 -0.19
C ASP A 96 -12.83 6.65 -0.07
N LEU A 97 -12.37 5.44 -0.40
CA LEU A 97 -10.95 5.15 -0.45
C LEU A 97 -10.26 6.06 -1.48
N LYS A 98 -10.83 6.19 -2.68
CA LYS A 98 -10.31 7.10 -3.71
C LYS A 98 -10.28 8.56 -3.25
N LYS A 99 -11.31 9.00 -2.54
CA LYS A 99 -11.38 10.37 -1.99
C LYS A 99 -10.30 10.66 -0.94
N ALA A 100 -9.78 9.64 -0.27
CA ALA A 100 -8.73 9.78 0.72
C ALA A 100 -7.33 9.91 0.11
N LEU A 101 -7.14 9.56 -1.16
CA LEU A 101 -5.83 9.55 -1.82
C LEU A 101 -5.09 10.90 -1.77
N PRO A 102 -5.74 12.07 -1.90
CA PRO A 102 -5.02 13.35 -1.81
C PRO A 102 -4.27 13.58 -0.51
N ASN A 103 -4.62 12.87 0.56
CA ASN A 103 -4.05 13.06 1.90
C ASN A 103 -2.93 12.06 2.25
N VAL A 104 -2.62 11.09 1.38
CA VAL A 104 -1.55 10.13 1.65
C VAL A 104 -0.19 10.70 1.27
N SER A 105 0.86 10.18 1.90
CA SER A 105 2.24 10.63 1.63
C SER A 105 2.72 10.22 0.23
N PHE A 106 2.36 9.01 -0.19
CA PHE A 106 2.65 8.49 -1.53
C PHE A 106 1.81 7.25 -1.83
N VAL A 107 1.76 6.88 -3.10
CA VAL A 107 1.14 5.64 -3.57
C VAL A 107 2.20 4.77 -4.23
N VAL A 108 2.23 3.50 -3.86
CA VAL A 108 3.02 2.46 -4.54
C VAL A 108 2.09 1.72 -5.49
N ARG A 109 2.29 1.89 -6.80
CA ARG A 109 1.49 1.19 -7.81
C ARG A 109 2.14 -0.14 -8.15
N THR A 110 1.37 -1.21 -8.09
CA THR A 110 1.79 -2.56 -8.49
C THR A 110 1.19 -2.95 -9.84
N GLY A 111 1.54 -4.12 -10.34
CA GLY A 111 0.92 -4.70 -11.53
C GLY A 111 -0.32 -5.55 -11.22
N GLU A 112 -0.83 -5.53 -9.98
CA GLU A 112 -1.94 -6.39 -9.57
C GLU A 112 -3.20 -6.15 -10.39
N THR A 113 -3.84 -7.24 -10.80
CA THR A 113 -5.08 -7.19 -11.60
C THR A 113 -6.30 -7.73 -10.85
N THR A 114 -6.13 -8.25 -9.64
CA THR A 114 -7.26 -8.63 -8.78
C THR A 114 -7.97 -7.35 -8.33
N PRO A 115 -9.29 -7.23 -8.58
CA PRO A 115 -10.03 -6.02 -8.24
C PRO A 115 -9.94 -5.66 -6.76
N TYR A 116 -9.93 -4.36 -6.47
CA TYR A 116 -9.93 -3.80 -5.12
C TYR A 116 -8.69 -4.18 -4.29
N SER A 117 -7.58 -4.49 -4.92
CA SER A 117 -6.30 -4.73 -4.25
C SER A 117 -5.61 -3.40 -3.93
N ASN A 118 -6.24 -2.62 -3.05
CA ASN A 118 -5.78 -1.31 -2.64
C ASN A 118 -5.88 -1.19 -1.12
N VAL A 119 -4.83 -0.71 -0.48
CA VAL A 119 -4.79 -0.52 0.96
C VAL A 119 -4.16 0.83 1.31
N ILE A 120 -4.81 1.56 2.21
CA ILE A 120 -4.21 2.73 2.86
C ILE A 120 -3.61 2.23 4.18
N VAL A 121 -2.32 2.36 4.33
CA VAL A 121 -1.58 1.92 5.52
C VAL A 121 -1.26 3.13 6.39
N ARG A 122 -1.55 3.03 7.70
CA ARG A 122 -1.19 4.04 8.69
C ARG A 122 0.06 3.59 9.45
N CYS A 123 1.05 4.45 9.49
CA CYS A 123 2.34 4.16 10.11
C CYS A 123 2.33 4.40 11.61
N GLY A 124 3.08 3.56 12.32
CA GLY A 124 3.43 3.71 13.71
C GLY A 124 4.89 4.12 13.89
N VAL A 125 5.37 3.95 15.10
CA VAL A 125 6.78 4.20 15.48
C VAL A 125 7.32 2.98 16.22
N PRO A 126 8.64 2.70 16.12
CA PRO A 126 9.25 1.54 16.77
C PRO A 126 9.60 1.78 18.26
N PHE A 127 9.02 2.80 18.86
CA PHE A 127 9.29 3.16 20.26
C PHE A 127 8.01 3.67 20.96
#